data_964857fa89f3bb44be3d397f5d720dde
#
_entry.id   964857fa89f3bb44be3d397f5d720dde
#
_cell.length_a   1.000
_cell.length_b   1.000
_cell.length_c   1.000
_cell.angle_alpha   90.00
_cell.angle_beta   90.00
_cell.angle_gamma   90.00
#
_symmetry.space_group_name_H-M   'P 1'
#
loop_
_entity.id
_entity.type
_entity.pdbx_description
1 polymer ?
#
loop_
_entity_poly.entity_id
_entity_poly.type
_entity_poly.pdbx_seq_one_letter_code
_entity_poly.pdbx_strand_id
1 'polypeptide(L)'
;MNLNGRMKKLQTAIVKTGLVIKVNTNQFYSDEQKRMITSYRICTPITYFSERYQEWKTMDFEILKTCSMPEIIFCLLDIYKAVKAWS
;
A
#
# COMPACT_ATOMS: atom_id res chain seq x y z
N MET A 1 3.69 -5.03 -20.81
CA MET A 1 4.01 -4.30 -19.55
C MET A 1 3.90 -5.27 -18.40
N ASN A 2 4.91 -5.33 -17.54
CA ASN A 2 4.87 -6.23 -16.40
C ASN A 2 4.04 -5.63 -15.24
N LEU A 3 3.66 -6.48 -14.29
CA LEU A 3 2.80 -6.06 -13.19
C LEU A 3 3.49 -5.05 -12.27
N ASN A 4 4.81 -5.17 -12.10
CA ASN A 4 5.56 -4.21 -11.28
C ASN A 4 5.50 -2.79 -11.86
N GLY A 5 5.66 -2.66 -13.17
CA GLY A 5 5.56 -1.37 -13.83
C GLY A 5 4.17 -0.76 -13.68
N ARG A 6 3.14 -1.59 -13.81
CA ARG A 6 1.76 -1.15 -13.64
C ARG A 6 1.48 -0.68 -12.22
N MET A 7 1.98 -1.43 -11.23
CA MET A 7 1.85 -1.06 -9.83
C MET A 7 2.49 0.29 -9.54
N LYS A 8 3.72 0.52 -10.05
CA LYS A 8 4.43 1.78 -9.85
C LYS A 8 3.72 2.95 -10.50
N LYS A 9 3.16 2.76 -11.70
CA LYS A 9 2.39 3.80 -12.37
C LYS A 9 1.15 4.20 -11.59
N LEU A 10 0.42 3.22 -11.07
CA LEU A 10 -0.77 3.49 -10.26
C LEU A 10 -0.40 4.20 -8.96
N GLN A 11 0.66 3.75 -8.29
CA GLN A 11 1.13 4.41 -7.07
C GLN A 11 1.48 5.88 -7.34
N THR A 12 2.21 6.14 -8.43
CA THR A 12 2.59 7.50 -8.80
C THR A 12 1.36 8.36 -9.10
N ALA A 13 0.39 7.80 -9.83
CA ALA A 13 -0.84 8.51 -10.15
C ALA A 13 -1.63 8.88 -8.89
N ILE A 14 -1.71 7.98 -7.92
CA ILE A 14 -2.39 8.23 -6.66
C ILE A 14 -1.68 9.32 -5.86
N VAL A 15 -0.35 9.24 -5.75
CA VAL A 15 0.44 10.23 -5.01
C VAL A 15 0.29 11.62 -5.62
N LYS A 16 0.19 11.72 -6.94
CA LYS A 16 -0.03 12.99 -7.61
C LYS A 16 -1.37 13.65 -7.27
N THR A 17 -2.35 12.88 -6.81
CA THR A 17 -3.64 13.46 -6.37
C THR A 17 -3.56 14.08 -4.97
N GLY A 18 -2.46 13.87 -4.25
CA GLY A 18 -2.26 14.39 -2.90
C GLY A 18 -2.37 13.35 -1.81
N LEU A 19 -2.86 12.14 -2.13
CA LEU A 19 -2.92 11.05 -1.16
C LEU A 19 -1.59 10.34 -1.10
N VAL A 20 -0.98 10.30 0.09
CA VAL A 20 0.31 9.61 0.28
C VAL A 20 0.03 8.14 0.58
N ILE A 21 0.56 7.27 -0.26
CA ILE A 21 0.52 5.82 -0.03
C ILE A 21 1.91 5.24 -0.19
N LYS A 22 2.14 4.12 0.48
CA LYS A 22 3.39 3.36 0.38
C LYS A 22 3.05 1.93 0.04
N VAL A 23 3.78 1.37 -0.94
CA VAL A 23 3.66 -0.05 -1.27
C VAL A 23 4.97 -0.71 -0.87
N ASN A 24 4.90 -1.59 0.13
CA ASN A 24 6.06 -2.31 0.64
C ASN A 24 6.03 -3.74 0.16
N THR A 25 7.20 -4.27 -0.19
CA THR A 25 7.36 -5.68 -0.55
C THR A 25 8.27 -6.35 0.45
N ASN A 26 7.94 -7.60 0.80
CA ASN A 26 8.75 -8.42 1.68
C ASN A 26 8.86 -9.81 1.09
N GLN A 27 10.06 -10.36 1.07
CA GLN A 27 10.29 -11.72 0.61
C GLN A 27 10.69 -12.59 1.78
N PHE A 28 10.11 -13.78 1.85
CA PHE A 28 10.47 -14.75 2.88
C PHE A 28 10.39 -16.16 2.30
N TYR A 29 11.12 -17.09 2.93
CA TYR A 29 11.09 -18.49 2.53
C TYR A 29 9.98 -19.21 3.29
N SER A 30 9.12 -19.89 2.54
CA SER A 30 8.04 -20.68 3.14
C SER A 30 8.46 -22.16 3.23
N ASP A 31 8.55 -22.66 4.46
CA ASP A 31 8.86 -24.08 4.69
C ASP A 31 7.74 -24.98 4.19
N GLU A 32 6.50 -24.51 4.28
CA GLU A 32 5.35 -25.29 3.82
C GLU A 32 5.32 -25.44 2.31
N GLN A 33 5.57 -24.36 1.58
CA GLN A 33 5.55 -24.36 0.13
C GLN A 33 6.91 -24.62 -0.49
N LYS A 34 7.95 -24.62 0.32
CA LYS A 34 9.35 -24.87 -0.09
C LYS A 34 9.79 -23.94 -1.21
N ARG A 35 9.44 -22.66 -1.08
CA ARG A 35 9.79 -21.63 -2.06
C ARG A 35 9.82 -20.25 -1.42
N MET A 36 10.43 -19.30 -2.12
CA MET A 36 10.38 -17.90 -1.74
C MET A 36 8.99 -17.33 -2.04
N ILE A 37 8.44 -16.62 -1.07
CA ILE A 37 7.15 -15.95 -1.23
C ILE A 37 7.37 -14.45 -1.10
N THR A 38 6.71 -13.69 -1.98
CA THR A 38 6.70 -12.24 -1.92
C THR A 38 5.35 -11.78 -1.40
N SER A 39 5.36 -10.99 -0.32
CA SER A 39 4.15 -10.35 0.18
C SER A 39 4.19 -8.86 -0.12
N TYR A 40 3.02 -8.28 -0.34
CA TYR A 40 2.84 -6.87 -0.64
C TYR A 40 1.95 -6.23 0.40
N ARG A 41 2.26 -5.00 0.77
CA ARG A 41 1.48 -4.26 1.75
C ARG A 41 1.29 -2.83 1.27
N ILE A 42 0.04 -2.39 1.26
CA ILE A 42 -0.30 -1.00 0.96
C ILE A 42 -0.58 -0.30 2.28
N CYS A 43 0.14 0.79 2.54
CA CYS A 43 -0.02 1.57 3.76
C CYS A 43 -0.19 3.04 3.44
N THR A 44 -0.88 3.75 4.33
CA THR A 44 -0.96 5.21 4.27
C THR A 44 -0.57 5.76 5.64
N PRO A 45 0.29 6.80 5.69
CA PRO A 45 0.63 7.42 6.97
C PRO A 45 -0.56 8.23 7.48
N ILE A 46 -0.88 8.04 8.75
CA ILE A 46 -1.89 8.86 9.43
C ILE A 46 -1.24 9.53 10.63
N THR A 47 -1.66 10.78 10.88
CA THR A 47 -1.18 11.55 12.02
C THR A 47 -2.32 11.73 12.99
N TYR A 48 -2.07 11.44 14.25
CA TYR A 48 -3.07 11.54 15.30
C TYR A 48 -2.46 12.14 16.56
N PHE A 49 -3.30 12.71 17.40
CA PHE A 49 -2.86 13.22 18.69
C PHE A 49 -2.98 12.14 19.74
N SER A 50 -1.87 11.82 20.41
CA SER A 50 -1.84 10.83 21.46
C SER A 50 -2.11 11.51 22.79
N GLU A 51 -3.25 11.23 23.40
CA GLU A 51 -3.59 11.78 24.72
C GLU A 51 -2.66 11.24 25.81
N ARG A 52 -2.24 10.00 25.67
CA ARG A 52 -1.35 9.35 26.64
C ARG A 52 0.01 10.05 26.74
N TYR A 53 0.57 10.44 25.59
CA TYR A 53 1.89 11.07 25.52
C TYR A 53 1.81 12.58 25.30
N GLN A 54 0.62 13.12 25.11
CA GLN A 54 0.37 14.55 24.88
C GLN A 54 1.20 15.09 23.71
N GLU A 55 1.25 14.34 22.62
CA GLU A 55 2.00 14.74 21.43
C GLU A 55 1.38 14.17 20.17
N TRP A 56 1.70 14.76 19.04
CA TRP A 56 1.30 14.26 17.74
C TRP A 56 2.21 13.11 17.32
N LYS A 57 1.59 12.04 16.86
CA LYS A 57 2.30 10.86 16.38
C LYS A 57 1.84 10.48 14.99
N THR A 58 2.74 9.84 14.24
CA THR A 58 2.44 9.33 12.91
C THR A 58 2.60 7.82 12.92
N MET A 59 1.64 7.13 12.30
CA MET A 59 1.71 5.68 12.13
C MET A 59 1.33 5.32 10.71
N ASP A 60 1.82 4.16 10.25
CA ASP A 60 1.42 3.62 8.95
C ASP A 60 0.16 2.76 9.15
N PHE A 61 -0.91 3.17 8.49
CA PHE A 61 -2.16 2.41 8.49
C PHE A 61 -2.14 1.42 7.33
N GLU A 62 -2.30 0.13 7.64
CA GLU A 62 -2.31 -0.92 6.62
C GLU A 62 -3.67 -0.99 5.94
N ILE A 63 -3.68 -0.77 4.63
CA ILE A 63 -4.91 -0.84 3.84
C ILE A 63 -5.13 -2.27 3.36
N LEU A 64 -4.07 -2.92 2.86
CA LEU A 64 -4.14 -4.28 2.33
C LEU A 64 -2.80 -4.96 2.51
N LYS A 65 -2.85 -6.25 2.85
CA LYS A 65 -1.67 -7.13 2.85
C LYS A 65 -2.03 -8.39 2.10
N THR A 66 -1.27 -8.72 1.08
CA THR A 66 -1.54 -9.89 0.24
C THR A 66 -0.27 -10.39 -0.42
N CYS A 67 -0.28 -11.66 -0.81
CA CYS A 67 0.79 -12.25 -1.61
C CYS A 67 0.46 -12.21 -3.10
N SER A 68 -0.65 -11.62 -3.49
CA SER A 68 -1.12 -11.59 -4.87
C SER A 68 -0.89 -10.21 -5.48
N MET A 69 -0.03 -10.13 -6.49
CA MET A 69 0.20 -8.89 -7.24
C MET A 69 -1.07 -8.36 -7.91
N PRO A 70 -1.92 -9.20 -8.55
CA PRO A 70 -3.18 -8.71 -9.09
C PRO A 70 -4.08 -8.05 -8.06
N GLU A 71 -4.16 -8.57 -6.83
CA GLU A 71 -4.96 -7.95 -5.78
C GLU A 71 -4.43 -6.56 -5.42
N ILE A 72 -3.11 -6.37 -5.37
CA ILE A 72 -2.51 -5.07 -5.12
C ILE A 72 -2.93 -4.09 -6.24
N ILE A 73 -2.86 -4.53 -7.49
CA ILE A 73 -3.22 -3.67 -8.63
C ILE A 73 -4.69 -3.30 -8.57
N PHE A 74 -5.58 -4.25 -8.29
CA PHE A 74 -7.01 -3.96 -8.18
C PHE A 74 -7.30 -2.99 -7.04
N CYS A 75 -6.64 -3.16 -5.90
CA CYS A 75 -6.80 -2.26 -4.76
C CYS A 75 -6.32 -0.84 -5.11
N LEU A 76 -5.17 -0.73 -5.77
CA LEU A 76 -4.65 0.57 -6.20
C LEU A 76 -5.58 1.25 -7.21
N LEU A 77 -6.18 0.48 -8.13
CA LEU A 77 -7.17 1.01 -9.06
C LEU A 77 -8.40 1.55 -8.33
N ASP A 78 -8.89 0.83 -7.34
CA ASP A 78 -10.03 1.27 -6.54
C ASP A 78 -9.71 2.56 -5.79
N ILE A 79 -8.52 2.64 -5.18
CA ILE A 79 -8.07 3.84 -4.48
C ILE A 79 -7.99 5.01 -5.46
N TYR A 80 -7.38 4.80 -6.62
CA TYR A 80 -7.24 5.85 -7.63
C TYR A 80 -8.59 6.39 -8.07
N LYS A 81 -9.54 5.49 -8.37
CA LYS A 81 -10.89 5.88 -8.77
C LYS A 81 -11.61 6.66 -7.68
N ALA A 82 -11.48 6.22 -6.43
CA ALA A 82 -12.11 6.88 -5.29
C ALA A 82 -11.55 8.28 -5.10
N VAL A 83 -10.22 8.42 -5.10
CA VAL A 83 -9.58 9.73 -4.91
C VAL A 83 -9.91 10.67 -6.05
N LYS A 84 -9.92 10.16 -7.29
CA LYS A 84 -10.22 10.98 -8.46
C LYS A 84 -11.67 11.46 -8.47
N ALA A 85 -12.60 10.66 -7.95
CA ALA A 85 -13.99 11.04 -7.84
C ALA A 85 -14.23 12.14 -6.80
N TRP A 86 -13.30 12.31 -5.85
CA TRP A 86 -13.41 13.29 -4.77
C TRP A 86 -12.73 14.62 -5.11
N SER A 87 -11.95 14.65 -6.18
CA SER A 87 -11.19 15.85 -6.56
C SER A 87 -11.94 16.74 -7.55
#